data_d04e4302cbb94ab4fbe0d036c9e464a9
#
_entry.id   d04e4302cbb94ab4fbe0d036c9e464a9
#
_cell.length_a   1.000
_cell.length_b   1.000
_cell.length_c   1.000
_cell.angle_alpha   90.00
_cell.angle_beta   90.00
_cell.angle_gamma   90.00
#
_symmetry.space_group_name_H-M   'P 1'
#
loop_
_entity.id
_entity.type
_entity.pdbx_description
1 polymer ?
#
loop_
_entity_poly.entity_id
_entity_poly.type
_entity_poly.pdbx_seq_one_letter_code
_entity_poly.pdbx_strand_id
1 'polypeptide(L)'
;MLERRLYFHIDWLLIVAIGALCAIGLAMIFSTTGGATRLYWTQTYAVAIGIVAMVAAMSIDYRSLADKSHLFYIGLVLSLIAVMLFGSKQMGAQRWIDLGFFNLQPSEFAKAVIALVLAKLLGDSRRQVLTNNELFLAIVLTAIPLLLILKQPDLGTAVTLLPILLVVTFAAGLPVKYLGALALIGVLMAPVAWRFALQDYQKERIETFLDPEQDPRGAGYQQIQARITVGSGGIWGKGFREGTQGQLRFLPVAHNDFIFSVLAEEQGFAGVIVVLALYLFVIMRSLEAAKLAKDRLGSYVVLGVLATFTFQVIYNITMSAGLAPVKGLTLPLMSYGGSSMIATLAAFGLILNVRMRRFTN
;
A
#
# COMPACT_ATOMS: atom_id res chain seq x y z
N MET A 1 -25.82 11.44 -7.34
CA MET A 1 -25.55 11.47 -8.79
C MET A 1 -24.41 12.44 -9.04
N LEU A 2 -23.41 12.06 -9.86
CA LEU A 2 -22.34 12.97 -10.26
C LEU A 2 -22.97 14.11 -11.08
N GLU A 3 -22.77 15.35 -10.65
CA GLU A 3 -23.20 16.50 -11.44
C GLU A 3 -22.51 16.48 -12.79
N ARG A 4 -23.22 16.69 -13.89
CA ARG A 4 -22.66 16.67 -15.26
C ARG A 4 -21.39 17.52 -15.43
N ARG A 5 -21.25 18.59 -14.65
CA ARG A 5 -20.08 19.48 -14.65
C ARG A 5 -18.80 18.80 -14.12
N LEU A 6 -18.90 17.80 -13.23
CA LEU A 6 -17.75 17.12 -12.62
C LEU A 6 -17.04 16.18 -13.59
N TYR A 7 -17.74 15.61 -14.59
CA TYR A 7 -17.12 14.74 -15.60
C TYR A 7 -16.01 15.42 -16.41
N PHE A 8 -16.11 16.71 -16.68
CA PHE A 8 -15.12 17.46 -17.44
C PHE A 8 -13.81 17.69 -16.65
N HIS A 9 -13.84 17.49 -15.34
CA HIS A 9 -12.70 17.71 -14.45
C HIS A 9 -12.03 16.42 -13.99
N ILE A 10 -12.47 15.26 -14.51
CA ILE A 10 -11.85 13.96 -14.22
C ILE A 10 -10.45 13.93 -14.83
N ASP A 11 -9.48 13.43 -14.04
CA ASP A 11 -8.14 13.20 -14.54
C ASP A 11 -8.04 11.85 -15.27
N TRP A 12 -8.40 11.88 -16.55
CA TRP A 12 -8.38 10.69 -17.40
C TRP A 12 -6.99 10.10 -17.54
N LEU A 13 -5.93 10.94 -17.54
CA LEU A 13 -4.56 10.46 -17.63
C LEU A 13 -4.15 9.63 -16.41
N LEU A 14 -4.59 10.05 -15.22
CA LEU A 14 -4.37 9.29 -13.99
C LEU A 14 -5.13 7.95 -14.04
N ILE A 15 -6.39 7.95 -14.51
CA ILE A 15 -7.19 6.71 -14.63
C ILE A 15 -6.54 5.74 -15.62
N VAL A 16 -6.08 6.24 -16.77
CA VAL A 16 -5.41 5.41 -17.78
C VAL A 16 -4.11 4.81 -17.23
N ALA A 17 -3.30 5.59 -16.50
CA ALA A 17 -2.08 5.09 -15.89
C ALA A 17 -2.34 4.01 -14.82
N ILE A 18 -3.38 4.20 -13.96
CA ILE A 18 -3.82 3.19 -13.00
C ILE A 18 -4.30 1.93 -13.74
N GLY A 19 -5.11 2.08 -14.78
CA GLY A 19 -5.59 0.98 -15.61
C GLY A 19 -4.46 0.21 -16.29
N ALA A 20 -3.43 0.93 -16.78
CA ALA A 20 -2.24 0.31 -17.38
C ALA A 20 -1.46 -0.53 -16.35
N LEU A 21 -1.24 -0.01 -15.12
CA LEU A 21 -0.60 -0.79 -14.05
C LEU A 21 -1.41 -2.03 -13.68
N CYS A 22 -2.74 -1.92 -13.55
CA CYS A 22 -3.61 -3.06 -13.29
C CYS A 22 -3.56 -4.09 -14.42
N ALA A 23 -3.53 -3.66 -15.69
CA ALA A 23 -3.44 -4.54 -16.84
C ALA A 23 -2.10 -5.28 -16.89
N ILE A 24 -0.98 -4.57 -16.64
CA ILE A 24 0.36 -5.19 -16.53
C ILE A 24 0.36 -6.19 -15.36
N GLY A 25 -0.19 -5.83 -14.20
CA GLY A 25 -0.30 -6.73 -13.06
C GLY A 25 -1.08 -8.00 -13.38
N LEU A 26 -2.24 -7.89 -14.03
CA LEU A 26 -3.03 -9.05 -14.48
C LEU A 26 -2.26 -9.91 -15.49
N ALA A 27 -1.52 -9.29 -16.43
CA ALA A 27 -0.67 -10.03 -17.36
C ALA A 27 0.43 -10.81 -16.63
N MET A 28 1.10 -10.21 -15.65
CA MET A 28 2.12 -10.89 -14.87
C MET A 28 1.55 -12.00 -13.98
N ILE A 29 0.36 -11.80 -13.38
CA ILE A 29 -0.34 -12.87 -12.63
C ILE A 29 -0.72 -14.02 -13.57
N PHE A 30 -1.22 -13.73 -14.76
CA PHE A 30 -1.52 -14.74 -15.77
C PHE A 30 -0.28 -15.55 -16.16
N SER A 31 0.87 -14.88 -16.31
CA SER A 31 2.13 -15.55 -16.59
C SER A 31 2.57 -16.47 -15.45
N THR A 32 2.65 -15.95 -14.22
CA THR A 32 3.14 -16.68 -13.04
C THR A 32 2.26 -17.83 -12.61
N THR A 33 0.96 -17.77 -12.89
CA THR A 33 0.00 -18.82 -12.51
C THR A 33 -0.21 -19.88 -13.61
N GLY A 34 0.47 -19.73 -14.74
CA GLY A 34 0.37 -20.67 -15.87
C GLY A 34 -0.91 -20.51 -16.70
N GLY A 35 -1.60 -19.37 -16.61
CA GLY A 35 -2.78 -19.06 -17.41
C GLY A 35 -3.98 -18.56 -16.61
N ALA A 36 -5.19 -18.76 -17.13
CA ALA A 36 -6.45 -18.31 -16.54
C ALA A 36 -6.90 -19.20 -15.36
N THR A 37 -6.08 -19.24 -14.31
CA THR A 37 -6.35 -20.02 -13.08
C THR A 37 -7.39 -19.34 -12.18
N ARG A 38 -7.79 -20.02 -11.10
CA ARG A 38 -8.68 -19.43 -10.07
C ARG A 38 -8.07 -18.14 -9.50
N LEU A 39 -6.75 -18.09 -9.28
CA LEU A 39 -6.07 -16.89 -8.76
C LEU A 39 -6.20 -15.71 -9.72
N TYR A 40 -5.98 -15.94 -11.01
CA TYR A 40 -6.16 -14.92 -12.05
C TYR A 40 -7.58 -14.35 -12.07
N TRP A 41 -8.60 -15.21 -12.06
CA TRP A 41 -9.99 -14.76 -12.05
C TRP A 41 -10.37 -14.03 -10.76
N THR A 42 -9.89 -14.50 -9.59
CA THR A 42 -10.12 -13.80 -8.32
C THR A 42 -9.54 -12.39 -8.37
N GLN A 43 -8.34 -12.22 -8.92
CA GLN A 43 -7.73 -10.89 -9.07
C GLN A 43 -8.49 -10.02 -10.10
N THR A 44 -8.95 -10.60 -11.19
CA THR A 44 -9.77 -9.89 -12.19
C THR A 44 -11.07 -9.36 -11.56
N TYR A 45 -11.75 -10.17 -10.77
CA TYR A 45 -12.94 -9.73 -10.02
C TYR A 45 -12.60 -8.66 -8.98
N ALA A 46 -11.46 -8.78 -8.30
CA ALA A 46 -11.00 -7.75 -7.37
C ALA A 46 -10.74 -6.41 -8.05
N VAL A 47 -10.16 -6.41 -9.26
CA VAL A 47 -9.99 -5.19 -10.07
C VAL A 47 -11.35 -4.61 -10.45
N ALA A 48 -12.29 -5.43 -10.92
CA ALA A 48 -13.63 -4.97 -11.28
C ALA A 48 -14.38 -4.35 -10.07
N ILE A 49 -14.37 -5.03 -8.92
CA ILE A 49 -14.96 -4.52 -7.68
C ILE A 49 -14.22 -3.24 -7.23
N GLY A 50 -12.91 -3.21 -7.34
CA GLY A 50 -12.09 -2.04 -7.03
C GLY A 50 -12.41 -0.83 -7.91
N ILE A 51 -12.67 -1.03 -9.20
CA ILE A 51 -13.12 0.04 -10.10
C ILE A 51 -14.50 0.57 -9.65
N VAL A 52 -15.42 -0.32 -9.28
CA VAL A 52 -16.72 0.10 -8.74
C VAL A 52 -16.53 0.90 -7.44
N ALA A 53 -15.66 0.45 -6.54
CA ALA A 53 -15.34 1.16 -5.30
C ALA A 53 -14.67 2.52 -5.58
N MET A 54 -13.78 2.61 -6.58
CA MET A 54 -13.18 3.86 -7.04
C MET A 54 -14.24 4.84 -7.54
N VAL A 55 -15.16 4.40 -8.37
CA VAL A 55 -16.26 5.23 -8.90
C VAL A 55 -17.21 5.65 -7.77
N ALA A 56 -17.51 4.77 -6.83
CA ALA A 56 -18.31 5.09 -5.65
C ALA A 56 -17.62 6.17 -4.78
N ALA A 57 -16.32 6.03 -4.51
CA ALA A 57 -15.54 7.02 -3.78
C ALA A 57 -15.44 8.37 -4.52
N MET A 58 -15.41 8.38 -5.86
CA MET A 58 -15.47 9.59 -6.66
C MET A 58 -16.82 10.29 -6.58
N SER A 59 -17.90 9.53 -6.38
CA SER A 59 -19.29 10.05 -6.45
C SER A 59 -19.71 10.77 -5.17
N ILE A 60 -19.16 10.39 -4.01
CA ILE A 60 -19.49 10.96 -2.70
C ILE A 60 -18.48 12.06 -2.38
N ASP A 61 -18.95 13.24 -1.95
CA ASP A 61 -18.05 14.35 -1.59
C ASP A 61 -17.07 13.92 -0.49
N TYR A 62 -15.76 14.16 -0.74
CA TYR A 62 -14.69 13.80 0.22
C TYR A 62 -14.89 14.49 1.58
N ARG A 63 -15.53 15.68 1.63
CA ARG A 63 -15.86 16.37 2.88
C ARG A 63 -16.89 15.58 3.68
N SER A 64 -17.95 15.07 3.01
CA SER A 64 -18.94 14.22 3.66
C SER A 64 -18.34 12.90 4.16
N LEU A 65 -17.38 12.33 3.41
CA LEU A 65 -16.65 11.14 3.87
C LEU A 65 -15.76 11.46 5.07
N ALA A 66 -15.07 12.60 5.04
CA ALA A 66 -14.24 13.04 6.15
C ALA A 66 -15.06 13.36 7.40
N ASP A 67 -16.24 13.98 7.27
CA ASP A 67 -17.15 14.25 8.40
C ASP A 67 -17.62 12.96 9.07
N LYS A 68 -17.76 11.88 8.31
CA LYS A 68 -18.11 10.55 8.80
C LYS A 68 -16.89 9.67 9.11
N SER A 69 -15.67 10.21 9.07
CA SER A 69 -14.44 9.45 9.27
C SER A 69 -14.37 8.75 10.62
N HIS A 70 -15.00 9.31 11.66
CA HIS A 70 -15.14 8.68 12.97
C HIS A 70 -15.93 7.36 12.92
N LEU A 71 -16.98 7.27 12.07
CA LEU A 71 -17.74 6.03 11.88
C LEU A 71 -16.90 4.98 11.15
N PHE A 72 -16.16 5.39 10.10
CA PHE A 72 -15.22 4.50 9.40
C PHE A 72 -14.11 4.02 10.33
N TYR A 73 -13.63 4.87 11.22
CA TYR A 73 -12.61 4.52 12.20
C TYR A 73 -13.13 3.49 13.22
N ILE A 74 -14.32 3.72 13.78
CA ILE A 74 -14.95 2.77 14.69
C ILE A 74 -15.18 1.43 13.98
N GLY A 75 -15.74 1.45 12.77
CA GLY A 75 -15.94 0.25 11.95
C GLY A 75 -14.65 -0.51 11.66
N LEU A 76 -13.55 0.23 11.36
CA LEU A 76 -12.23 -0.34 11.18
C LEU A 76 -11.74 -1.05 12.47
N VAL A 77 -11.76 -0.35 13.61
CA VAL A 77 -11.30 -0.92 14.88
C VAL A 77 -12.11 -2.16 15.25
N LEU A 78 -13.45 -2.10 15.12
CA LEU A 78 -14.32 -3.25 15.37
C LEU A 78 -14.02 -4.42 14.41
N SER A 79 -13.79 -4.15 13.12
CA SER A 79 -13.45 -5.19 12.15
C SER A 79 -12.07 -5.82 12.42
N LEU A 80 -11.08 -5.03 12.85
CA LEU A 80 -9.78 -5.55 13.27
C LEU A 80 -9.90 -6.44 14.51
N ILE A 81 -10.71 -6.05 15.49
CA ILE A 81 -10.99 -6.88 16.68
C ILE A 81 -11.74 -8.15 16.27
N ALA A 82 -12.76 -8.03 15.40
CA ALA A 82 -13.52 -9.19 14.93
C ALA A 82 -12.65 -10.22 14.21
N VAL A 83 -11.67 -9.77 13.39
CA VAL A 83 -10.70 -10.67 12.75
C VAL A 83 -9.82 -11.37 13.76
N MET A 84 -9.41 -10.71 14.84
CA MET A 84 -8.62 -11.35 15.91
C MET A 84 -9.41 -12.47 16.63
N LEU A 85 -10.74 -12.33 16.72
CA LEU A 85 -11.61 -13.29 17.42
C LEU A 85 -12.12 -14.40 16.47
N PHE A 86 -12.53 -14.06 15.27
CA PHE A 86 -13.29 -14.92 14.36
C PHE A 86 -12.60 -15.12 12.99
N GLY A 87 -11.46 -14.49 12.72
CA GLY A 87 -10.80 -14.55 11.42
C GLY A 87 -10.29 -15.95 11.05
N SER A 88 -10.18 -16.20 9.75
CA SER A 88 -9.59 -17.43 9.23
C SER A 88 -8.06 -17.41 9.36
N LYS A 89 -7.50 -18.54 9.81
CA LYS A 89 -6.04 -18.72 9.88
C LYS A 89 -5.51 -19.17 8.53
N GLN A 90 -4.66 -18.35 7.92
CA GLN A 90 -3.95 -18.69 6.69
C GLN A 90 -2.46 -18.37 6.87
N MET A 91 -1.59 -19.26 6.42
CA MET A 91 -0.12 -19.12 6.57
C MET A 91 0.33 -18.74 8.00
N GLY A 92 -0.32 -19.31 9.03
CA GLY A 92 0.02 -19.07 10.43
C GLY A 92 -0.47 -17.74 11.03
N ALA A 93 -1.20 -16.92 10.28
CA ALA A 93 -1.72 -15.64 10.77
C ALA A 93 -3.25 -15.54 10.57
N GLN A 94 -3.91 -14.90 11.53
CA GLN A 94 -5.35 -14.67 11.54
C GLN A 94 -5.64 -13.23 11.14
N ARG A 95 -5.84 -13.00 9.81
CA ARG A 95 -5.92 -11.66 9.21
C ARG A 95 -7.10 -11.47 8.28
N TRP A 96 -7.80 -12.55 7.92
CA TRP A 96 -8.82 -12.53 6.87
C TRP A 96 -10.19 -12.92 7.39
N ILE A 97 -11.21 -12.31 6.82
CA ILE A 97 -12.60 -12.73 6.90
C ILE A 97 -12.91 -13.46 5.60
N ASP A 98 -13.23 -14.74 5.70
CA ASP A 98 -13.63 -15.52 4.53
C ASP A 98 -15.07 -15.16 4.14
N LEU A 99 -15.23 -14.60 2.92
CA LEU A 99 -16.53 -14.28 2.33
C LEU A 99 -16.97 -15.33 1.29
N GLY A 100 -16.28 -16.47 1.22
CA GLY A 100 -16.56 -17.58 0.32
C GLY A 100 -15.95 -17.39 -1.08
N PHE A 101 -16.15 -16.27 -1.72
CA PHE A 101 -15.60 -15.97 -3.07
C PHE A 101 -14.27 -15.21 -3.00
N PHE A 102 -13.99 -14.46 -1.94
CA PHE A 102 -12.68 -13.87 -1.67
C PHE A 102 -12.45 -13.63 -0.17
N ASN A 103 -11.18 -13.48 0.22
CA ASN A 103 -10.79 -13.20 1.59
C ASN A 103 -10.65 -11.70 1.79
N LEU A 104 -11.48 -11.13 2.67
CA LEU A 104 -11.41 -9.72 3.04
C LEU A 104 -10.37 -9.52 4.16
N GLN A 105 -9.43 -8.61 3.93
CA GLN A 105 -8.43 -8.20 4.92
C GLN A 105 -8.72 -6.76 5.37
N PRO A 106 -9.33 -6.55 6.55
CA PRO A 106 -9.69 -5.21 7.02
C PRO A 106 -8.51 -4.26 7.20
N SER A 107 -7.34 -4.77 7.53
CA SER A 107 -6.13 -3.95 7.68
C SER A 107 -5.72 -3.21 6.39
N GLU A 108 -6.09 -3.70 5.20
CA GLU A 108 -5.84 -3.01 3.93
C GLU A 108 -6.61 -1.68 3.82
N PHE A 109 -7.83 -1.64 4.37
CA PHE A 109 -8.67 -0.44 4.39
C PHE A 109 -8.22 0.57 5.45
N ALA A 110 -7.44 0.14 6.44
CA ALA A 110 -6.91 1.02 7.49
C ALA A 110 -6.16 2.21 6.91
N LYS A 111 -5.44 2.03 5.80
CA LYS A 111 -4.66 3.08 5.13
C LYS A 111 -5.54 4.25 4.69
N ALA A 112 -6.64 3.97 3.99
CA ALA A 112 -7.56 5.00 3.53
C ALA A 112 -8.34 5.65 4.70
N VAL A 113 -8.76 4.85 5.68
CA VAL A 113 -9.48 5.34 6.87
C VAL A 113 -8.59 6.26 7.70
N ILE A 114 -7.34 5.87 7.98
CA ILE A 114 -6.39 6.71 8.74
C ILE A 114 -6.06 7.99 7.98
N ALA A 115 -5.89 7.92 6.65
CA ALA A 115 -5.70 9.12 5.83
C ALA A 115 -6.89 10.10 5.97
N LEU A 116 -8.14 9.60 5.92
CA LEU A 116 -9.35 10.43 6.13
C LEU A 116 -9.44 11.01 7.55
N VAL A 117 -9.17 10.19 8.57
CA VAL A 117 -9.25 10.60 9.98
C VAL A 117 -8.22 11.68 10.28
N LEU A 118 -6.96 11.48 9.88
CA LEU A 118 -5.91 12.47 10.10
C LEU A 118 -6.15 13.75 9.28
N ALA A 119 -6.62 13.60 8.05
CA ALA A 119 -6.97 14.75 7.22
C ALA A 119 -8.10 15.57 7.84
N LYS A 120 -9.13 14.93 8.42
CA LYS A 120 -10.23 15.61 9.11
C LYS A 120 -9.73 16.31 10.39
N LEU A 121 -8.97 15.58 11.22
CA LEU A 121 -8.43 16.12 12.47
C LEU A 121 -7.59 17.37 12.25
N LEU A 122 -6.68 17.31 11.26
CA LEU A 122 -5.70 18.37 11.03
C LEU A 122 -6.16 19.41 10.01
N GLY A 123 -7.08 19.04 9.11
CA GLY A 123 -7.65 19.93 8.12
C GLY A 123 -8.64 20.96 8.68
N ASP A 124 -9.36 20.60 9.74
CA ASP A 124 -10.29 21.49 10.45
C ASP A 124 -9.57 22.48 11.37
N SER A 125 -8.30 22.27 11.65
CA SER A 125 -7.51 23.19 12.49
C SER A 125 -7.35 24.54 11.78
N ARG A 126 -7.82 25.61 12.45
CA ARG A 126 -7.66 26.99 11.95
C ARG A 126 -6.22 27.51 12.11
N ARG A 127 -5.37 26.80 12.81
CA ARG A 127 -3.99 27.19 13.12
C ARG A 127 -3.04 26.81 11.98
N GLN A 128 -2.00 27.60 11.80
CA GLN A 128 -0.94 27.30 10.80
C GLN A 128 0.14 26.37 11.35
N VAL A 129 0.16 26.15 12.66
CA VAL A 129 1.14 25.33 13.36
C VAL A 129 0.42 24.24 14.13
N LEU A 130 0.87 23.03 13.97
CA LEU A 130 0.36 21.86 14.68
C LEU A 130 0.55 22.00 16.19
N THR A 131 -0.52 21.82 16.97
CA THR A 131 -0.45 21.83 18.42
C THR A 131 -0.04 20.47 18.97
N ASN A 132 0.55 20.47 20.19
CA ASN A 132 0.94 19.22 20.86
C ASN A 132 -0.26 18.29 21.08
N ASN A 133 -1.45 18.83 21.35
CA ASN A 133 -2.67 18.03 21.53
C ASN A 133 -3.13 17.37 20.21
N GLU A 134 -3.07 18.10 19.10
CA GLU A 134 -3.40 17.57 17.77
C GLU A 134 -2.40 16.48 17.35
N LEU A 135 -1.10 16.71 17.61
CA LEU A 135 -0.06 15.72 17.36
C LEU A 135 -0.28 14.46 18.21
N PHE A 136 -0.52 14.63 19.51
CA PHE A 136 -0.80 13.51 20.41
C PHE A 136 -2.02 12.71 19.94
N LEU A 137 -3.11 13.38 19.59
CA LEU A 137 -4.32 12.72 19.10
C LEU A 137 -4.08 11.99 17.77
N ALA A 138 -3.32 12.59 16.84
CA ALA A 138 -2.96 11.94 15.57
C ALA A 138 -2.13 10.67 15.81
N ILE A 139 -1.17 10.71 16.77
CA ILE A 139 -0.39 9.55 17.16
C ILE A 139 -1.30 8.46 17.75
N VAL A 140 -2.18 8.81 18.69
CA VAL A 140 -3.09 7.84 19.34
C VAL A 140 -4.03 7.19 18.34
N LEU A 141 -4.66 7.98 17.45
CA LEU A 141 -5.56 7.47 16.43
C LEU A 141 -4.86 6.56 15.41
N THR A 142 -3.57 6.78 15.14
CA THR A 142 -2.79 5.88 14.29
C THR A 142 -2.29 4.66 15.05
N ALA A 143 -1.88 4.83 16.30
CA ALA A 143 -1.32 3.76 17.12
C ALA A 143 -2.31 2.64 17.43
N ILE A 144 -3.60 2.95 17.65
CA ILE A 144 -4.63 1.94 17.97
C ILE A 144 -4.74 0.88 16.85
N PRO A 145 -5.06 1.23 15.58
CA PRO A 145 -5.11 0.23 14.52
C PRO A 145 -3.74 -0.38 14.23
N LEU A 146 -2.64 0.37 14.33
CA LEU A 146 -1.29 -0.15 14.16
C LEU A 146 -1.00 -1.28 15.15
N LEU A 147 -1.28 -1.09 16.43
CA LEU A 147 -1.07 -2.11 17.48
C LEU A 147 -2.00 -3.33 17.29
N LEU A 148 -3.25 -3.11 16.86
CA LEU A 148 -4.15 -4.22 16.55
C LEU A 148 -3.64 -5.05 15.37
N ILE A 149 -3.13 -4.41 14.31
CA ILE A 149 -2.54 -5.08 13.14
C ILE A 149 -1.25 -5.82 13.53
N LEU A 150 -0.42 -5.24 14.39
CA LEU A 150 0.77 -5.91 14.92
C LEU A 150 0.42 -7.18 15.71
N LYS A 151 -0.68 -7.18 16.47
CA LYS A 151 -1.18 -8.37 17.18
C LYS A 151 -1.69 -9.46 16.23
N GLN A 152 -2.02 -9.14 14.97
CA GLN A 152 -2.37 -10.08 13.90
C GLN A 152 -1.15 -10.62 13.15
N PRO A 153 0.05 -10.65 13.70
CA PRO A 153 1.42 -10.71 13.16
C PRO A 153 1.61 -10.09 11.78
N ASP A 154 0.98 -8.94 11.49
CA ASP A 154 1.08 -8.24 10.19
C ASP A 154 1.94 -6.97 10.29
N LEU A 155 3.25 -7.17 10.46
CA LEU A 155 4.20 -6.07 10.53
C LEU A 155 4.25 -5.24 9.22
N GLY A 156 4.08 -5.91 8.08
CA GLY A 156 4.09 -5.25 6.76
C GLY A 156 3.03 -4.15 6.68
N THR A 157 1.77 -4.51 6.86
CA THR A 157 0.66 -3.56 6.80
C THR A 157 0.72 -2.53 7.94
N ALA A 158 1.12 -2.93 9.17
CA ALA A 158 1.24 -2.00 10.29
C ALA A 158 2.21 -0.84 9.98
N VAL A 159 3.38 -1.14 9.42
CA VAL A 159 4.40 -0.12 9.08
C VAL A 159 3.88 0.84 8.00
N THR A 160 2.97 0.44 7.13
CA THR A 160 2.42 1.33 6.09
C THR A 160 1.57 2.49 6.64
N LEU A 161 1.14 2.43 7.90
CA LEU A 161 0.40 3.53 8.55
C LEU A 161 1.32 4.68 9.00
N LEU A 162 2.60 4.39 9.26
CA LEU A 162 3.57 5.40 9.72
C LEU A 162 3.82 6.50 8.68
N PRO A 163 4.05 6.23 7.38
CA PRO A 163 4.14 7.25 6.36
C PRO A 163 2.94 8.19 6.30
N ILE A 164 1.72 7.68 6.56
CA ILE A 164 0.51 8.51 6.58
C ILE A 164 0.61 9.53 7.71
N LEU A 165 0.92 9.07 8.94
CA LEU A 165 1.09 9.94 10.10
C LEU A 165 2.16 11.00 9.85
N LEU A 166 3.34 10.58 9.37
CA LEU A 166 4.48 11.45 9.15
C LEU A 166 4.20 12.53 8.10
N VAL A 167 3.67 12.14 6.95
CA VAL A 167 3.45 13.07 5.83
C VAL A 167 2.30 14.03 6.12
N VAL A 168 1.20 13.57 6.71
CA VAL A 168 0.05 14.44 7.02
C VAL A 168 0.38 15.41 8.15
N THR A 169 1.06 14.95 9.21
CA THR A 169 1.48 15.86 10.31
C THR A 169 2.53 16.86 9.84
N PHE A 170 3.47 16.45 8.99
CA PHE A 170 4.44 17.35 8.35
C PHE A 170 3.74 18.42 7.51
N ALA A 171 2.80 18.02 6.66
CA ALA A 171 2.00 18.95 5.85
C ALA A 171 1.14 19.90 6.72
N ALA A 172 0.73 19.45 7.91
CA ALA A 172 -0.01 20.25 8.89
C ALA A 172 0.88 21.22 9.70
N GLY A 173 2.19 21.27 9.41
CA GLY A 173 3.11 22.22 10.02
C GLY A 173 3.95 21.66 11.18
N LEU A 174 4.17 20.34 11.23
CA LEU A 174 5.13 19.74 12.14
C LEU A 174 6.55 20.22 11.79
N PRO A 175 7.28 20.87 12.70
CA PRO A 175 8.65 21.31 12.43
C PRO A 175 9.60 20.14 12.13
N VAL A 176 10.47 20.28 11.13
CA VAL A 176 11.44 19.26 10.68
C VAL A 176 12.28 18.70 11.83
N LYS A 177 12.56 19.50 12.86
CA LYS A 177 13.28 19.05 14.05
C LYS A 177 12.66 17.85 14.75
N TYR A 178 11.32 17.71 14.71
CA TYR A 178 10.63 16.55 15.30
C TYR A 178 10.81 15.29 14.44
N LEU A 179 10.91 15.41 13.12
CA LEU A 179 11.25 14.29 12.25
C LEU A 179 12.67 13.79 12.53
N GLY A 180 13.62 14.73 12.70
CA GLY A 180 14.98 14.39 13.11
C GLY A 180 15.04 13.74 14.50
N ALA A 181 14.29 14.29 15.47
CA ALA A 181 14.17 13.70 16.80
C ALA A 181 13.56 12.29 16.75
N LEU A 182 12.51 12.07 15.95
CA LEU A 182 11.90 10.76 15.81
C LEU A 182 12.87 9.75 15.19
N ALA A 183 13.62 10.16 14.16
CA ALA A 183 14.66 9.31 13.55
C ALA A 183 15.75 8.96 14.57
N LEU A 184 16.21 9.94 15.35
CA LEU A 184 17.21 9.72 16.40
C LEU A 184 16.68 8.78 17.49
N ILE A 185 15.45 8.98 17.97
CA ILE A 185 14.79 8.08 18.93
C ILE A 185 14.69 6.66 18.34
N GLY A 186 14.31 6.53 17.08
CA GLY A 186 14.25 5.23 16.40
C GLY A 186 15.59 4.49 16.41
N VAL A 187 16.68 5.19 16.10
CA VAL A 187 18.04 4.63 16.13
C VAL A 187 18.45 4.25 17.55
N LEU A 188 18.21 5.12 18.53
CA LEU A 188 18.58 4.86 19.94
C LEU A 188 17.73 3.74 20.56
N MET A 189 16.47 3.60 20.15
CA MET A 189 15.58 2.55 20.63
C MET A 189 15.75 1.21 19.90
N ALA A 190 16.43 1.20 18.76
CA ALA A 190 16.63 -0.04 17.98
C ALA A 190 17.28 -1.19 18.79
N PRO A 191 18.36 -0.98 19.58
CA PRO A 191 18.93 -2.02 20.44
C PRO A 191 17.97 -2.49 21.54
N VAL A 192 17.19 -1.58 22.11
CA VAL A 192 16.20 -1.89 23.14
C VAL A 192 15.06 -2.72 22.54
N ALA A 193 14.55 -2.30 21.38
CA ALA A 193 13.53 -3.03 20.63
C ALA A 193 14.03 -4.43 20.25
N TRP A 194 15.27 -4.56 19.78
CA TRP A 194 15.88 -5.83 19.46
C TRP A 194 15.85 -6.80 20.65
N ARG A 195 16.20 -6.31 21.84
CA ARG A 195 16.31 -7.17 23.02
C ARG A 195 14.95 -7.50 23.66
N PHE A 196 13.99 -6.56 23.67
CA PHE A 196 12.80 -6.67 24.51
C PHE A 196 11.47 -6.62 23.75
N ALA A 197 11.43 -6.08 22.53
CA ALA A 197 10.18 -5.84 21.82
C ALA A 197 9.99 -6.71 20.57
N LEU A 198 11.08 -7.07 19.87
CA LEU A 198 10.98 -7.89 18.66
C LEU A 198 10.78 -9.36 18.99
N GLN A 199 9.83 -9.98 18.30
CA GLN A 199 9.60 -11.43 18.34
C GLN A 199 10.68 -12.15 17.52
N ASP A 200 10.91 -13.43 17.81
CA ASP A 200 12.00 -14.20 17.19
C ASP A 200 11.91 -14.22 15.66
N TYR A 201 10.72 -14.41 15.09
CA TYR A 201 10.55 -14.36 13.63
C TYR A 201 10.88 -12.99 13.01
N GLN A 202 10.81 -11.89 13.78
CA GLN A 202 11.16 -10.55 13.30
C GLN A 202 12.68 -10.35 13.32
N LYS A 203 13.34 -10.87 14.34
CA LYS A 203 14.81 -10.89 14.42
C LYS A 203 15.40 -11.73 13.31
N GLU A 204 14.89 -12.95 13.14
CA GLU A 204 15.28 -13.87 12.07
C GLU A 204 15.19 -13.22 10.68
N ARG A 205 14.14 -12.44 10.40
CA ARG A 205 14.03 -11.71 9.12
C ARG A 205 15.09 -10.64 8.93
N ILE A 206 15.53 -9.97 9.99
CA ILE A 206 16.59 -8.97 9.93
C ILE A 206 17.95 -9.66 9.78
N GLU A 207 18.20 -10.73 10.53
CA GLU A 207 19.42 -11.53 10.44
C GLU A 207 19.55 -12.15 9.04
N THR A 208 18.51 -12.79 8.55
CA THR A 208 18.44 -13.34 7.19
C THR A 208 18.62 -12.28 6.11
N PHE A 209 18.15 -11.05 6.33
CA PHE A 209 18.39 -9.96 5.37
C PHE A 209 19.87 -9.57 5.31
N LEU A 210 20.57 -9.55 6.45
CA LEU A 210 21.99 -9.22 6.53
C LEU A 210 22.88 -10.35 6.00
N ASP A 211 22.48 -11.59 6.24
CA ASP A 211 23.18 -12.80 5.77
C ASP A 211 22.15 -13.84 5.27
N PRO A 212 21.75 -13.75 3.99
CA PRO A 212 20.74 -14.64 3.43
C PRO A 212 21.19 -16.11 3.34
N GLU A 213 22.49 -16.39 3.41
CA GLU A 213 23.03 -17.76 3.33
C GLU A 213 22.75 -18.58 4.60
N GLN A 214 22.46 -17.94 5.73
CA GLN A 214 22.09 -18.61 6.97
C GLN A 214 20.72 -19.29 6.93
N ASP A 215 19.81 -18.84 6.04
CA ASP A 215 18.50 -19.45 5.86
C ASP A 215 18.28 -19.91 4.40
N PRO A 216 18.90 -21.02 3.98
CA PRO A 216 18.86 -21.49 2.59
C PRO A 216 17.53 -22.12 2.19
N ARG A 217 16.51 -22.16 3.08
CA ARG A 217 15.19 -22.76 2.80
C ARG A 217 14.01 -21.86 3.10
N GLY A 218 14.22 -20.73 3.79
CA GLY A 218 13.17 -19.79 4.18
C GLY A 218 13.28 -18.43 3.49
N ALA A 219 13.33 -17.37 4.28
CA ALA A 219 13.34 -16.00 3.77
C ALA A 219 14.64 -15.66 3.00
N GLY A 220 15.79 -16.25 3.38
CA GLY A 220 17.06 -16.09 2.69
C GLY A 220 17.01 -16.65 1.27
N TYR A 221 16.44 -17.84 1.10
CA TYR A 221 16.21 -18.43 -0.21
C TYR A 221 15.36 -17.52 -1.09
N GLN A 222 14.24 -16.98 -0.54
CA GLN A 222 13.36 -16.08 -1.28
C GLN A 222 14.10 -14.82 -1.75
N GLN A 223 14.92 -14.24 -0.88
CA GLN A 223 15.69 -13.03 -1.21
C GLN A 223 16.74 -13.29 -2.29
N ILE A 224 17.48 -14.41 -2.19
CA ILE A 224 18.48 -14.80 -3.20
C ILE A 224 17.80 -15.05 -4.54
N GLN A 225 16.70 -15.82 -4.55
CA GLN A 225 15.97 -16.14 -5.77
C GLN A 225 15.35 -14.89 -6.42
N ALA A 226 14.82 -13.96 -5.63
CA ALA A 226 14.30 -12.69 -6.13
C ALA A 226 15.39 -11.87 -6.85
N ARG A 227 16.59 -11.78 -6.28
CA ARG A 227 17.74 -11.10 -6.90
C ARG A 227 18.20 -11.78 -8.18
N ILE A 228 18.29 -13.12 -8.18
CA ILE A 228 18.63 -13.90 -9.38
C ILE A 228 17.58 -13.66 -10.46
N THR A 229 16.31 -13.66 -10.10
CA THR A 229 15.19 -13.44 -11.01
C THR A 229 15.29 -12.07 -11.68
N VAL A 230 15.48 -11.00 -10.90
CA VAL A 230 15.66 -9.63 -11.42
C VAL A 230 16.87 -9.54 -12.33
N GLY A 231 18.01 -10.12 -11.92
CA GLY A 231 19.26 -10.05 -12.70
C GLY A 231 19.23 -10.87 -13.99
N SER A 232 18.41 -11.93 -14.04
CA SER A 232 18.36 -12.85 -15.18
C SER A 232 17.62 -12.30 -16.41
N GLY A 233 16.84 -11.21 -16.24
CA GLY A 233 16.09 -10.61 -17.36
C GLY A 233 16.93 -9.81 -18.35
N GLY A 234 18.13 -9.36 -17.97
CA GLY A 234 18.96 -8.52 -18.84
C GLY A 234 18.23 -7.24 -19.29
N ILE A 235 18.53 -6.74 -20.50
CA ILE A 235 17.93 -5.50 -21.02
C ILE A 235 16.51 -5.74 -21.56
N TRP A 236 16.30 -6.80 -22.31
CA TRP A 236 15.06 -7.02 -23.07
C TRP A 236 14.11 -8.07 -22.45
N GLY A 237 14.56 -8.75 -21.39
CA GLY A 237 13.82 -9.85 -20.78
C GLY A 237 13.96 -11.18 -21.53
N LYS A 238 13.42 -12.23 -20.91
CA LYS A 238 13.38 -13.57 -21.53
C LYS A 238 12.19 -13.75 -22.48
N GLY A 239 11.18 -12.89 -22.38
CA GLY A 239 9.91 -13.01 -23.08
C GLY A 239 8.76 -13.31 -22.13
N PHE A 240 7.55 -12.90 -22.54
CA PHE A 240 6.32 -13.14 -21.75
C PHE A 240 6.04 -14.65 -21.62
N ARG A 241 5.91 -15.14 -20.40
CA ARG A 241 5.78 -16.55 -20.03
C ARG A 241 7.02 -17.42 -20.29
N GLU A 242 8.18 -16.82 -20.54
CA GLU A 242 9.45 -17.53 -20.76
C GLU A 242 10.40 -17.35 -19.57
N GLY A 243 9.93 -16.72 -18.49
CA GLY A 243 10.68 -16.59 -17.23
C GLY A 243 10.89 -17.96 -16.57
N THR A 244 12.16 -18.34 -16.36
CA THR A 244 12.50 -19.65 -15.78
C THR A 244 12.26 -19.72 -14.28
N GLN A 245 12.56 -18.64 -13.56
CA GLN A 245 12.47 -18.62 -12.09
C GLN A 245 11.00 -18.62 -11.60
N GLY A 246 10.15 -17.84 -12.25
CA GLY A 246 8.72 -17.79 -11.94
C GLY A 246 7.99 -19.07 -12.36
N GLN A 247 8.23 -19.56 -13.58
CA GLN A 247 7.52 -20.73 -14.15
C GLN A 247 7.93 -22.07 -13.51
N LEU A 248 9.22 -22.25 -13.21
CA LEU A 248 9.74 -23.45 -12.54
C LEU A 248 9.51 -23.43 -11.03
N ARG A 249 8.84 -22.39 -10.51
CA ARG A 249 8.49 -22.22 -9.09
C ARG A 249 9.71 -22.14 -8.15
N PHE A 250 10.86 -21.69 -8.66
CA PHE A 250 12.02 -21.43 -7.81
C PHE A 250 11.79 -20.21 -6.92
N LEU A 251 10.92 -19.26 -7.34
CA LEU A 251 10.54 -18.11 -6.54
C LEU A 251 9.18 -18.37 -5.88
N PRO A 252 9.12 -18.65 -4.57
CA PRO A 252 7.87 -18.86 -3.84
C PRO A 252 7.01 -17.58 -3.86
N VAL A 253 5.68 -17.76 -3.91
CA VAL A 253 4.71 -16.64 -3.86
C VAL A 253 4.99 -15.52 -4.88
N ALA A 254 5.53 -15.88 -6.05
CA ALA A 254 5.95 -14.94 -7.11
C ALA A 254 4.85 -13.96 -7.52
N HIS A 255 3.57 -14.39 -7.54
CA HIS A 255 2.41 -13.58 -7.92
C HIS A 255 2.01 -12.53 -6.87
N ASN A 256 2.47 -12.66 -5.62
CA ASN A 256 2.19 -11.71 -4.53
C ASN A 256 3.32 -10.72 -4.34
N ASP A 257 4.36 -11.17 -3.62
CA ASP A 257 5.38 -10.31 -3.06
C ASP A 257 6.47 -9.97 -4.08
N PHE A 258 6.70 -10.86 -5.05
CA PHE A 258 7.79 -10.78 -6.01
C PHE A 258 7.34 -10.61 -7.46
N ILE A 259 6.14 -10.05 -7.68
CA ILE A 259 5.62 -9.79 -9.03
C ILE A 259 6.56 -8.88 -9.84
N PHE A 260 7.23 -7.94 -9.16
CA PHE A 260 8.23 -7.08 -9.78
C PHE A 260 9.47 -7.85 -10.26
N SER A 261 9.91 -8.88 -9.51
CA SER A 261 11.02 -9.74 -9.95
C SER A 261 10.66 -10.51 -11.21
N VAL A 262 9.42 -11.02 -11.30
CA VAL A 262 8.93 -11.71 -12.51
C VAL A 262 8.83 -10.75 -13.70
N LEU A 263 8.31 -9.54 -13.48
CA LEU A 263 8.29 -8.50 -14.51
C LEU A 263 9.70 -8.23 -15.05
N ALA A 264 10.69 -8.09 -14.14
CA ALA A 264 12.08 -7.84 -14.51
C ALA A 264 12.67 -9.03 -15.30
N GLU A 265 12.34 -10.27 -14.94
CA GLU A 265 12.81 -11.45 -15.68
C GLU A 265 12.19 -11.53 -17.08
N GLU A 266 10.88 -11.33 -17.21
CA GLU A 266 10.16 -11.53 -18.47
C GLU A 266 10.30 -10.33 -19.42
N GLN A 267 10.27 -9.10 -18.90
CA GLN A 267 10.28 -7.86 -19.71
C GLN A 267 11.64 -7.14 -19.67
N GLY A 268 12.57 -7.61 -18.86
CA GLY A 268 13.90 -7.04 -18.71
C GLY A 268 13.91 -5.63 -18.14
N PHE A 269 15.05 -4.98 -18.23
CA PHE A 269 15.26 -3.61 -17.77
C PHE A 269 14.34 -2.61 -18.49
N ALA A 270 14.05 -2.84 -19.79
CA ALA A 270 13.14 -1.97 -20.55
C ALA A 270 11.72 -1.99 -19.97
N GLY A 271 11.17 -3.16 -19.63
CA GLY A 271 9.86 -3.27 -18.99
C GLY A 271 9.84 -2.67 -17.58
N VAL A 272 10.92 -2.85 -16.83
CA VAL A 272 11.09 -2.22 -15.50
C VAL A 272 11.01 -0.70 -15.60
N ILE A 273 11.72 -0.07 -16.53
CA ILE A 273 11.70 1.40 -16.72
C ILE A 273 10.28 1.88 -17.06
N VAL A 274 9.55 1.18 -17.92
CA VAL A 274 8.16 1.54 -18.26
C VAL A 274 7.27 1.52 -17.01
N VAL A 275 7.36 0.47 -16.19
CA VAL A 275 6.56 0.35 -14.96
C VAL A 275 6.95 1.39 -13.92
N LEU A 276 8.25 1.64 -13.73
CA LEU A 276 8.73 2.71 -12.84
C LEU A 276 8.26 4.10 -13.30
N ALA A 277 8.30 4.37 -14.61
CA ALA A 277 7.78 5.61 -15.17
C ALA A 277 6.27 5.77 -14.95
N LEU A 278 5.49 4.69 -15.08
CA LEU A 278 4.06 4.70 -14.78
C LEU A 278 3.79 4.97 -13.30
N TYR A 279 4.51 4.34 -12.38
CA TYR A 279 4.39 4.63 -10.94
C TYR A 279 4.77 6.07 -10.63
N LEU A 280 5.88 6.56 -11.18
CA LEU A 280 6.30 7.95 -11.00
C LEU A 280 5.25 8.92 -11.54
N PHE A 281 4.66 8.63 -12.71
CA PHE A 281 3.59 9.43 -13.30
C PHE A 281 2.35 9.47 -12.39
N VAL A 282 1.91 8.32 -11.85
CA VAL A 282 0.78 8.23 -10.90
C VAL A 282 1.08 9.06 -9.64
N ILE A 283 2.28 8.95 -9.08
CA ILE A 283 2.71 9.70 -7.90
C ILE A 283 2.71 11.21 -8.18
N MET A 284 3.34 11.64 -9.26
CA MET A 284 3.44 13.06 -9.61
C MET A 284 2.06 13.68 -9.91
N ARG A 285 1.21 12.93 -10.60
CA ARG A 285 -0.14 13.38 -10.94
C ARG A 285 -1.05 13.47 -9.71
N SER A 286 -0.88 12.52 -8.75
CA SER A 286 -1.58 12.58 -7.46
C SER A 286 -1.05 13.71 -6.58
N LEU A 287 0.26 13.99 -6.59
CA LEU A 287 0.84 15.12 -5.87
C LEU A 287 0.33 16.47 -6.43
N GLU A 288 0.14 16.56 -7.74
CA GLU A 288 -0.50 17.71 -8.36
C GLU A 288 -1.95 17.89 -7.85
N ALA A 289 -2.70 16.80 -7.68
CA ALA A 289 -4.04 16.84 -7.08
C ALA A 289 -4.02 17.39 -5.65
N ALA A 290 -3.03 17.05 -4.83
CA ALA A 290 -2.85 17.62 -3.49
C ALA A 290 -2.55 19.12 -3.52
N LYS A 291 -1.70 19.58 -4.46
CA LYS A 291 -1.36 21.00 -4.64
C LYS A 291 -2.56 21.84 -5.11
N LEU A 292 -3.39 21.25 -5.95
CA LEU A 292 -4.58 21.91 -6.55
C LEU A 292 -5.84 21.72 -5.70
N ALA A 293 -5.77 21.05 -4.57
CA ALA A 293 -6.91 20.84 -3.68
C ALA A 293 -7.45 22.18 -3.18
N LYS A 294 -8.78 22.29 -3.11
CA LYS A 294 -9.48 23.52 -2.70
C LYS A 294 -9.21 23.92 -1.24
N ASP A 295 -8.99 22.93 -0.39
CA ASP A 295 -8.82 23.10 1.04
C ASP A 295 -7.72 22.15 1.60
N ARG A 296 -7.30 22.42 2.84
CA ARG A 296 -6.29 21.61 3.54
C ARG A 296 -6.75 20.18 3.74
N LEU A 297 -8.04 19.97 4.01
CA LEU A 297 -8.62 18.63 4.18
C LEU A 297 -8.39 17.77 2.94
N GLY A 298 -8.75 18.27 1.76
CA GLY A 298 -8.53 17.55 0.50
C GLY A 298 -7.05 17.29 0.24
N SER A 299 -6.18 18.29 0.47
CA SER A 299 -4.74 18.13 0.33
C SER A 299 -4.20 17.02 1.25
N TYR A 300 -4.62 16.98 2.51
CA TYR A 300 -4.18 15.98 3.49
C TYR A 300 -4.71 14.58 3.19
N VAL A 301 -5.94 14.44 2.69
CA VAL A 301 -6.46 13.15 2.21
C VAL A 301 -5.57 12.60 1.11
N VAL A 302 -5.28 13.41 0.09
CA VAL A 302 -4.43 12.99 -1.03
C VAL A 302 -3.02 12.63 -0.55
N LEU A 303 -2.40 13.49 0.28
CA LEU A 303 -1.06 13.26 0.81
C LEU A 303 -0.99 11.99 1.66
N GLY A 304 -2.01 11.73 2.49
CA GLY A 304 -2.08 10.52 3.31
C GLY A 304 -2.15 9.24 2.46
N VAL A 305 -3.03 9.21 1.44
CA VAL A 305 -3.13 8.09 0.51
C VAL A 305 -1.83 7.91 -0.27
N LEU A 306 -1.27 9.01 -0.77
CA LEU A 306 -0.05 8.99 -1.57
C LEU A 306 1.16 8.52 -0.76
N ALA A 307 1.25 8.89 0.52
CA ALA A 307 2.35 8.51 1.39
C ALA A 307 2.46 6.98 1.54
N THR A 308 1.34 6.31 1.84
CA THR A 308 1.34 4.85 1.97
C THR A 308 1.53 4.15 0.62
N PHE A 309 0.94 4.65 -0.45
CA PHE A 309 1.11 4.12 -1.80
C PHE A 309 2.58 4.17 -2.22
N THR A 310 3.21 5.34 -2.11
CA THR A 310 4.62 5.54 -2.47
C THR A 310 5.54 4.67 -1.63
N PHE A 311 5.28 4.59 -0.33
CA PHE A 311 6.05 3.72 0.57
C PHE A 311 5.96 2.25 0.14
N GLN A 312 4.77 1.73 -0.16
CA GLN A 312 4.60 0.35 -0.59
C GLN A 312 5.30 0.07 -1.93
N VAL A 313 5.20 0.99 -2.89
CA VAL A 313 5.90 0.87 -4.20
C VAL A 313 7.40 0.79 -3.98
N ILE A 314 7.98 1.76 -3.26
CA ILE A 314 9.43 1.79 -3.01
C ILE A 314 9.86 0.52 -2.25
N TYR A 315 9.12 0.15 -1.20
CA TYR A 315 9.46 -1.00 -0.36
C TYR A 315 9.45 -2.31 -1.15
N ASN A 316 8.41 -2.57 -1.95
CA ASN A 316 8.32 -3.81 -2.73
C ASN A 316 9.43 -3.90 -3.79
N ILE A 317 9.73 -2.79 -4.49
CA ILE A 317 10.79 -2.74 -5.48
C ILE A 317 12.16 -2.98 -4.83
N THR A 318 12.47 -2.30 -3.73
CA THR A 318 13.74 -2.49 -3.00
C THR A 318 13.86 -3.89 -2.41
N MET A 319 12.76 -4.46 -1.90
CA MET A 319 12.69 -5.84 -1.44
C MET A 319 12.99 -6.83 -2.58
N SER A 320 12.39 -6.64 -3.75
CA SER A 320 12.64 -7.47 -4.95
C SER A 320 14.09 -7.37 -5.44
N ALA A 321 14.72 -6.21 -5.27
CA ALA A 321 16.14 -6.00 -5.57
C ALA A 321 17.09 -6.53 -4.47
N GLY A 322 16.55 -7.04 -3.36
CA GLY A 322 17.35 -7.52 -2.21
C GLY A 322 17.93 -6.39 -1.34
N LEU A 323 17.39 -5.17 -1.44
CA LEU A 323 17.82 -3.99 -0.68
C LEU A 323 16.95 -3.73 0.57
N ALA A 324 15.91 -4.55 0.79
CA ALA A 324 15.06 -4.50 1.97
C ALA A 324 14.66 -5.92 2.38
N PRO A 325 14.38 -6.15 3.69
CA PRO A 325 13.99 -7.48 4.17
C PRO A 325 12.61 -7.90 3.63
N VAL A 326 12.43 -9.20 3.42
CA VAL A 326 11.17 -9.78 2.93
C VAL A 326 10.09 -9.63 3.98
N LYS A 327 9.03 -8.86 3.69
CA LYS A 327 7.93 -8.56 4.63
C LYS A 327 6.52 -8.86 4.13
N GLY A 328 6.37 -9.43 2.93
CA GLY A 328 5.03 -9.73 2.40
C GLY A 328 4.19 -8.47 2.13
N LEU A 329 4.80 -7.41 1.60
CA LEU A 329 4.12 -6.21 1.14
C LEU A 329 3.89 -6.29 -0.36
N THR A 330 2.64 -6.32 -0.75
CA THR A 330 2.24 -6.35 -2.16
C THR A 330 2.61 -5.05 -2.88
N LEU A 331 2.99 -5.14 -4.15
CA LEU A 331 3.15 -3.99 -5.03
C LEU A 331 1.77 -3.47 -5.44
N PRO A 332 1.37 -2.25 -5.02
CA PRO A 332 0.02 -1.75 -5.27
C PRO A 332 -0.32 -1.72 -6.77
N LEU A 333 -1.56 -2.05 -7.13
CA LEU A 333 -2.10 -2.12 -8.49
C LEU A 333 -1.56 -3.27 -9.36
N MET A 334 -0.47 -3.94 -8.97
CA MET A 334 0.12 -5.03 -9.78
C MET A 334 0.06 -6.39 -9.11
N SER A 335 0.41 -6.50 -7.82
CA SER A 335 0.44 -7.78 -7.10
C SER A 335 -0.93 -8.41 -6.95
N TYR A 336 -0.95 -9.73 -6.86
CA TYR A 336 -2.13 -10.46 -6.40
C TYR A 336 -2.45 -10.09 -4.95
N GLY A 337 -3.71 -9.69 -4.73
CA GLY A 337 -4.21 -9.31 -3.41
C GLY A 337 -5.57 -8.64 -3.53
N GLY A 338 -6.67 -9.42 -3.42
CA GLY A 338 -8.02 -8.91 -3.65
C GLY A 338 -8.36 -7.68 -2.81
N SER A 339 -8.17 -7.77 -1.48
CA SER A 339 -8.46 -6.65 -0.57
C SER A 339 -7.54 -5.45 -0.80
N SER A 340 -6.25 -5.69 -1.08
CA SER A 340 -5.28 -4.63 -1.36
C SER A 340 -5.64 -3.88 -2.63
N MET A 341 -6.03 -4.59 -3.69
CA MET A 341 -6.46 -4.01 -4.96
C MET A 341 -7.71 -3.13 -4.78
N ILE A 342 -8.74 -3.67 -4.11
CA ILE A 342 -9.99 -2.94 -3.86
C ILE A 342 -9.74 -1.69 -3.01
N ALA A 343 -8.97 -1.82 -1.91
CA ALA A 343 -8.65 -0.71 -1.02
C ALA A 343 -7.82 0.38 -1.74
N THR A 344 -6.85 -0.02 -2.56
CA THR A 344 -6.00 0.90 -3.32
C THR A 344 -6.82 1.66 -4.36
N LEU A 345 -7.66 0.97 -5.14
CA LEU A 345 -8.52 1.62 -6.13
C LEU A 345 -9.53 2.56 -5.47
N ALA A 346 -10.15 2.16 -4.34
CA ALA A 346 -11.03 3.05 -3.57
C ALA A 346 -10.29 4.30 -3.07
N ALA A 347 -9.04 4.15 -2.60
CA ALA A 347 -8.21 5.27 -2.17
C ALA A 347 -7.85 6.22 -3.34
N PHE A 348 -7.58 5.69 -4.54
CA PHE A 348 -7.43 6.52 -5.74
C PHE A 348 -8.73 7.22 -6.13
N GLY A 349 -9.88 6.60 -5.84
CA GLY A 349 -11.18 7.26 -5.97
C GLY A 349 -11.28 8.54 -5.12
N LEU A 350 -10.73 8.54 -3.89
CA LEU A 350 -10.64 9.73 -3.04
C LEU A 350 -9.72 10.81 -3.66
N ILE A 351 -8.57 10.43 -4.21
CA ILE A 351 -7.66 11.37 -4.89
C ILE A 351 -8.36 12.04 -6.07
N LEU A 352 -9.02 11.24 -6.91
CA LEU A 352 -9.78 11.74 -8.07
C LEU A 352 -10.94 12.64 -7.64
N ASN A 353 -11.62 12.31 -6.54
CA ASN A 353 -12.71 13.11 -5.96
C ASN A 353 -12.21 14.50 -5.55
N VAL A 354 -11.11 14.59 -4.80
CA VAL A 354 -10.51 15.87 -4.40
C VAL A 354 -10.15 16.70 -5.64
N ARG A 355 -9.49 16.09 -6.61
CA ARG A 355 -9.07 16.77 -7.85
C ARG A 355 -10.26 17.28 -8.65
N MET A 356 -11.31 16.49 -8.77
CA MET A 356 -12.51 16.80 -9.55
C MET A 356 -13.29 17.98 -8.95
N ARG A 357 -13.32 18.08 -7.60
CA ARG A 357 -14.10 19.10 -6.87
C ARG A 357 -13.33 20.40 -6.59
N ARG A 358 -12.14 20.59 -7.15
CA ARG A 358 -11.32 21.79 -6.96
C ARG A 358 -12.01 23.09 -7.39
N PHE A 359 -12.97 23.03 -8.31
CA PHE A 359 -13.70 24.17 -8.86
C PHE A 359 -15.15 24.28 -8.37
N THR A 360 -15.63 23.37 -7.53
CA THR A 360 -16.98 23.48 -6.96
C THR A 360 -16.99 24.46 -5.80
N ASN A 361 -17.99 25.35 -5.75
CA ASN A 361 -18.17 26.32 -4.66
C ASN A 361 -18.55 25.66 -3.34
#